data_83d5021da78339860ebcaf57e0fba940
#
_entry.id   83d5021da78339860ebcaf57e0fba940
#
_cell.length_a   1.000
_cell.length_b   1.000
_cell.length_c   1.000
_cell.angle_alpha   90.00
_cell.angle_beta   90.00
_cell.angle_gamma   90.00
#
_symmetry.space_group_name_H-M   'P 1'
#
loop_
_entity.id
_entity.type
_entity.pdbx_description
1 polymer ?
#
loop_
_entity_poly.entity_id
_entity_poly.type
_entity_poly.pdbx_seq_one_letter_code
_entity_poly.pdbx_strand_id
1 'polypeptide(L)'
;IPLAVAFPKDVADIQQLIAFATKNEITLIPRTAGTSLAGQCVGDGIVVYVSKHFTNILSFDEEAKTITVEPGIIRDELNNYLKPHELFFGPNTSTSNRCMIGGMVGNNSSGSTSIRYGVTRDKVLSIDTVLSDGSLVTFAEISSDAFKQKMELETHEGSIYKAIYSELIFDSAQEEIKKEFPKETIHRRNTGYAVDEFLKSDLFGGTKPTINVAKLLAGSEGTLAFSIAITLQLDEVQPKESILITSHFNSINESLKATLITMRHNLYTCELMDKAILDCTKNNREQAKNRFFLQDNPEAVLLLEVAANSIEEVEILANNLIADLEKNNFGYHHKKIYGNDIQKVFALRKAGLGLLGNMIGDKKAVACIEDTAVALEDLPNYIEEFTAMMDAYQQKAIYYAHAGAGEIHLRPILNLKKKEDVVLFRKITTETAKLVK
;
A
#
# COMPACT_ATOMS: atom_id res chain seq x y z
N ILE A 1 -21.06 14.91 -7.48
CA ILE A 1 -20.94 14.97 -8.96
C ILE A 1 -19.94 16.09 -9.26
N PRO A 2 -18.86 15.85 -10.02
CA PRO A 2 -17.89 16.89 -10.36
C PRO A 2 -18.53 17.96 -11.25
N LEU A 3 -17.98 19.18 -11.19
CA LEU A 3 -18.38 20.29 -12.07
C LEU A 3 -18.08 19.95 -13.54
N ALA A 4 -16.91 19.35 -13.79
CA ALA A 4 -16.48 18.93 -15.11
C ALA A 4 -15.45 17.79 -15.01
N VAL A 5 -15.17 17.17 -16.16
CA VAL A 5 -14.07 16.24 -16.35
C VAL A 5 -13.18 16.74 -17.47
N ALA A 6 -11.89 16.93 -17.19
CA ALA A 6 -10.89 17.36 -18.16
C ALA A 6 -9.97 16.20 -18.53
N PHE A 7 -9.55 16.15 -19.80
CA PHE A 7 -8.61 15.15 -20.33
C PHE A 7 -7.41 15.90 -20.95
N PRO A 8 -6.45 16.37 -20.14
CA PRO A 8 -5.29 17.10 -20.65
C PRO A 8 -4.48 16.20 -21.58
N LYS A 9 -3.98 16.76 -22.66
CA LYS A 9 -3.18 16.08 -23.69
C LYS A 9 -1.68 16.18 -23.42
N ASP A 10 -1.29 17.30 -22.80
CA ASP A 10 0.09 17.65 -22.50
C ASP A 10 0.19 18.50 -21.23
N VAL A 11 1.41 18.86 -20.87
CA VAL A 11 1.70 19.69 -19.70
C VAL A 11 1.12 21.09 -19.81
N ALA A 12 1.06 21.65 -21.00
CA ALA A 12 0.48 22.99 -21.20
C ALA A 12 -1.02 23.02 -20.89
N ASP A 13 -1.75 21.95 -21.22
CA ASP A 13 -3.15 21.81 -20.84
C ASP A 13 -3.33 21.77 -19.32
N ILE A 14 -2.41 21.08 -18.59
CA ILE A 14 -2.43 21.04 -17.11
C ILE A 14 -2.17 22.43 -16.53
N GLN A 15 -1.18 23.16 -17.06
CA GLN A 15 -0.90 24.54 -16.63
C GLN A 15 -2.10 25.46 -16.86
N GLN A 16 -2.79 25.35 -18.03
CA GLN A 16 -4.00 26.08 -18.31
C GLN A 16 -5.16 25.73 -17.36
N LEU A 17 -5.33 24.46 -17.03
CA LEU A 17 -6.34 24.02 -16.06
C LEU A 17 -6.06 24.59 -14.66
N ILE A 18 -4.80 24.60 -14.21
CA ILE A 18 -4.39 25.19 -12.94
C ILE A 18 -4.68 26.69 -12.94
N ALA A 19 -4.27 27.43 -13.99
CA ALA A 19 -4.54 28.85 -14.11
C ALA A 19 -6.05 29.16 -14.13
N PHE A 20 -6.84 28.36 -14.85
CA PHE A 20 -8.29 28.46 -14.88
C PHE A 20 -8.92 28.23 -13.51
N ALA A 21 -8.49 27.16 -12.81
CA ALA A 21 -8.99 26.78 -11.50
C ALA A 21 -8.67 27.85 -10.45
N THR A 22 -7.44 28.35 -10.43
CA THR A 22 -7.02 29.46 -9.55
C THR A 22 -7.84 30.69 -9.77
N LYS A 23 -8.03 31.12 -11.04
CA LYS A 23 -8.81 32.31 -11.39
C LYS A 23 -10.28 32.23 -10.97
N ASN A 24 -10.85 31.01 -10.96
CA ASN A 24 -12.30 30.82 -10.71
C ASN A 24 -12.55 30.18 -9.32
N GLU A 25 -11.51 30.03 -8.48
CA GLU A 25 -11.59 29.42 -7.15
C GLU A 25 -12.20 28.00 -7.19
N ILE A 26 -11.81 27.20 -8.19
CA ILE A 26 -12.30 25.82 -8.41
C ILE A 26 -11.22 24.84 -8.01
N THR A 27 -11.61 23.78 -7.30
CA THR A 27 -10.72 22.68 -6.95
C THR A 27 -10.43 21.78 -8.16
N LEU A 28 -9.16 21.39 -8.34
CA LEU A 28 -8.76 20.34 -9.26
C LEU A 28 -8.59 19.02 -8.52
N ILE A 29 -9.05 17.92 -9.11
CA ILE A 29 -8.97 16.58 -8.56
C ILE A 29 -8.18 15.71 -9.54
N PRO A 30 -6.87 15.52 -9.33
CA PRO A 30 -6.06 14.64 -10.18
C PRO A 30 -6.59 13.21 -10.10
N ARG A 31 -6.76 12.56 -11.25
CA ARG A 31 -7.26 11.21 -11.33
C ARG A 31 -6.55 10.38 -12.37
N THR A 32 -6.08 9.23 -11.98
CA THR A 32 -5.65 8.14 -12.84
C THR A 32 -6.78 7.08 -12.96
N ALA A 33 -6.55 5.82 -12.61
CA ALA A 33 -7.55 4.77 -12.70
C ALA A 33 -8.73 4.92 -11.71
N GLY A 34 -8.54 5.64 -10.60
CA GLY A 34 -9.57 5.82 -9.58
C GLY A 34 -9.92 4.53 -8.85
N THR A 35 -8.94 3.67 -8.59
CA THR A 35 -9.12 2.38 -7.89
C THR A 35 -9.09 2.50 -6.36
N SER A 36 -8.86 3.69 -5.83
CA SER A 36 -8.85 4.00 -4.40
C SER A 36 -10.21 3.74 -3.76
N LEU A 37 -10.21 3.22 -2.52
CA LEU A 37 -11.44 2.85 -1.81
C LEU A 37 -11.99 3.99 -0.94
N ALA A 38 -11.16 4.96 -0.55
CA ALA A 38 -11.53 6.01 0.39
C ALA A 38 -12.06 7.30 -0.27
N GLY A 39 -12.27 7.31 -1.58
CA GLY A 39 -12.90 8.42 -2.30
C GLY A 39 -11.97 9.58 -2.68
N GLN A 40 -10.64 9.43 -2.58
CA GLN A 40 -9.67 10.49 -2.89
C GLN A 40 -9.79 11.04 -4.32
N CYS A 41 -10.29 10.23 -5.24
CA CYS A 41 -10.41 10.58 -6.66
C CYS A 41 -11.78 11.17 -7.04
N VAL A 42 -12.59 11.58 -6.07
CA VAL A 42 -13.91 12.20 -6.30
C VAL A 42 -14.05 13.50 -5.53
N GLY A 43 -14.85 14.40 -6.05
CA GLY A 43 -15.13 15.71 -5.45
C GLY A 43 -16.10 16.52 -6.32
N ASP A 44 -16.33 17.76 -5.94
CA ASP A 44 -17.25 18.71 -6.61
C ASP A 44 -16.54 19.66 -7.59
N GLY A 45 -15.20 19.62 -7.65
CA GLY A 45 -14.40 20.43 -8.59
C GLY A 45 -14.28 19.82 -10.00
N ILE A 46 -13.17 20.12 -10.68
CA ILE A 46 -12.85 19.55 -11.99
C ILE A 46 -11.98 18.31 -11.79
N VAL A 47 -12.48 17.16 -12.22
CA VAL A 47 -11.69 15.92 -12.25
C VAL A 47 -10.76 15.96 -13.47
N VAL A 48 -9.45 15.92 -13.22
CA VAL A 48 -8.41 15.94 -14.25
C VAL A 48 -7.92 14.52 -14.50
N TYR A 49 -8.39 13.93 -15.60
CA TYR A 49 -8.21 12.53 -15.92
C TYR A 49 -6.98 12.32 -16.83
N VAL A 50 -5.87 11.85 -16.29
CA VAL A 50 -4.58 11.73 -17.01
C VAL A 50 -4.35 10.36 -17.66
N SER A 51 -5.19 9.38 -17.38
CA SER A 51 -5.04 8.01 -17.87
C SER A 51 -5.16 7.86 -19.40
N LYS A 52 -5.62 8.90 -20.11
CA LYS A 52 -5.84 8.84 -21.55
C LYS A 52 -4.61 9.23 -22.37
N HIS A 53 -3.85 10.21 -21.88
CA HIS A 53 -2.78 10.82 -22.68
C HIS A 53 -1.41 10.80 -21.99
N PHE A 54 -1.32 10.55 -20.68
CA PHE A 54 -0.07 10.48 -19.93
C PHE A 54 0.26 9.02 -19.60
N THR A 55 0.53 8.21 -20.63
CA THR A 55 0.72 6.75 -20.49
C THR A 55 2.06 6.25 -21.03
N ASN A 56 3.00 7.15 -21.32
CA ASN A 56 4.28 6.80 -21.94
C ASN A 56 5.34 6.40 -20.91
N ILE A 57 6.26 5.53 -21.36
CA ILE A 57 7.58 5.35 -20.76
C ILE A 57 8.48 6.41 -21.38
N LEU A 58 9.06 7.28 -20.55
CA LEU A 58 9.85 8.43 -21.00
C LEU A 58 11.34 8.08 -21.12
N SER A 59 11.87 7.30 -20.17
CA SER A 59 13.24 6.79 -20.20
C SER A 59 13.36 5.50 -19.40
N PHE A 60 14.33 4.69 -19.76
CA PHE A 60 14.69 3.46 -19.05
C PHE A 60 16.22 3.32 -19.02
N ASP A 61 16.76 3.07 -17.84
CA ASP A 61 18.17 2.77 -17.63
C ASP A 61 18.27 1.41 -16.93
N GLU A 62 18.70 0.41 -17.70
CA GLU A 62 18.80 -0.97 -17.26
C GLU A 62 19.94 -1.16 -16.25
N GLU A 63 21.07 -0.45 -16.42
CA GLU A 63 22.22 -0.55 -15.53
C GLU A 63 21.92 0.08 -14.17
N ALA A 64 21.33 1.28 -14.16
CA ALA A 64 20.88 1.95 -12.93
C ALA A 64 19.61 1.33 -12.35
N LYS A 65 18.94 0.43 -13.09
CA LYS A 65 17.63 -0.15 -12.75
C LYS A 65 16.59 0.92 -12.43
N THR A 66 16.50 1.94 -13.29
CA THR A 66 15.56 3.05 -13.12
C THR A 66 14.68 3.23 -14.34
N ILE A 67 13.48 3.73 -14.13
CA ILE A 67 12.55 4.05 -15.20
C ILE A 67 11.81 5.33 -14.90
N THR A 68 11.63 6.18 -15.91
CA THR A 68 10.79 7.38 -15.82
C THR A 68 9.53 7.15 -16.65
N VAL A 69 8.39 7.34 -16.03
CA VAL A 69 7.07 7.08 -16.62
C VAL A 69 6.11 8.24 -16.39
N GLU A 70 5.14 8.38 -17.27
CA GLU A 70 4.00 9.24 -17.05
C GLU A 70 3.00 8.59 -16.06
N PRO A 71 2.20 9.40 -15.32
CA PRO A 71 1.38 8.92 -14.21
C PRO A 71 0.26 7.93 -14.60
N GLY A 72 -0.16 7.92 -15.86
CA GLY A 72 -1.25 7.08 -16.38
C GLY A 72 -0.82 5.69 -16.85
N ILE A 73 0.45 5.31 -16.73
CA ILE A 73 0.87 3.95 -17.11
C ILE A 73 0.31 2.92 -16.11
N ILE A 74 -0.24 1.81 -16.63
CA ILE A 74 -0.77 0.73 -15.80
C ILE A 74 0.40 -0.10 -15.25
N ARG A 75 0.33 -0.44 -13.96
CA ARG A 75 1.39 -1.19 -13.25
C ARG A 75 1.77 -2.49 -13.94
N ASP A 76 0.80 -3.31 -14.37
CA ASP A 76 1.11 -4.58 -15.04
C ASP A 76 1.64 -4.38 -16.47
N GLU A 77 1.24 -3.31 -17.17
CA GLU A 77 1.82 -2.95 -18.47
C GLU A 77 3.28 -2.52 -18.33
N LEU A 78 3.60 -1.73 -17.30
CA LEU A 78 4.98 -1.40 -16.96
C LEU A 78 5.80 -2.65 -16.70
N ASN A 79 5.29 -3.59 -15.90
CA ASN A 79 6.01 -4.83 -15.60
C ASN A 79 6.12 -5.78 -16.80
N ASN A 80 5.16 -5.75 -17.72
CA ASN A 80 5.28 -6.48 -18.99
C ASN A 80 6.38 -5.89 -19.87
N TYR A 81 6.55 -4.57 -19.88
CA TYR A 81 7.66 -3.90 -20.57
C TYR A 81 9.02 -4.28 -19.96
N LEU A 82 9.13 -4.34 -18.63
CA LEU A 82 10.36 -4.62 -17.90
C LEU A 82 10.76 -6.10 -17.90
N LYS A 83 9.82 -7.01 -18.14
CA LYS A 83 10.04 -8.45 -18.06
C LYS A 83 11.23 -8.99 -18.89
N PRO A 84 11.48 -8.54 -20.15
CA PRO A 84 12.65 -8.97 -20.92
C PRO A 84 14.00 -8.58 -20.30
N HIS A 85 14.00 -7.59 -19.41
CA HIS A 85 15.17 -7.06 -18.72
C HIS A 85 15.38 -7.68 -17.33
N GLU A 86 14.58 -8.70 -16.98
CA GLU A 86 14.59 -9.34 -15.65
C GLU A 86 14.41 -8.35 -14.50
N LEU A 87 13.70 -7.23 -14.76
CA LEU A 87 13.37 -6.19 -13.81
C LEU A 87 11.85 -6.05 -13.65
N PHE A 88 11.42 -5.46 -12.54
CA PHE A 88 10.02 -5.12 -12.33
C PHE A 88 9.85 -4.01 -11.28
N PHE A 89 8.67 -3.40 -11.24
CA PHE A 89 8.24 -2.52 -10.17
C PHE A 89 7.58 -3.35 -9.08
N GLY A 90 8.26 -3.50 -7.93
CA GLY A 90 7.93 -4.44 -6.86
C GLY A 90 6.63 -4.19 -6.12
N PRO A 91 6.24 -2.94 -5.76
CA PRO A 91 4.96 -2.69 -5.08
C PRO A 91 3.80 -3.25 -5.89
N ASN A 92 2.94 -4.03 -5.21
CA ASN A 92 1.86 -4.77 -5.85
C ASN A 92 0.52 -4.47 -5.16
N THR A 93 -0.56 -4.37 -5.94
CA THR A 93 -1.91 -4.14 -5.45
C THR A 93 -2.88 -5.18 -5.98
N SER A 94 -4.02 -5.36 -5.34
CA SER A 94 -5.09 -6.23 -5.84
C SER A 94 -5.64 -5.78 -7.21
N THR A 95 -5.42 -4.52 -7.57
CA THR A 95 -5.86 -3.88 -8.81
C THR A 95 -4.72 -3.71 -9.82
N SER A 96 -3.63 -4.43 -9.70
CA SER A 96 -2.40 -4.28 -10.52
C SER A 96 -2.64 -4.20 -12.03
N ASN A 97 -3.65 -4.92 -12.53
CA ASN A 97 -4.04 -4.95 -13.94
C ASN A 97 -4.72 -3.67 -14.45
N ARG A 98 -4.99 -2.70 -13.59
CA ARG A 98 -5.66 -1.43 -13.95
C ARG A 98 -5.23 -0.23 -13.10
N CYS A 99 -4.61 -0.40 -11.93
CA CYS A 99 -4.04 0.72 -11.19
C CYS A 99 -2.88 1.33 -11.96
N MET A 100 -2.70 2.64 -11.82
CA MET A 100 -1.72 3.42 -12.55
C MET A 100 -0.70 4.02 -11.62
N ILE A 101 0.54 4.20 -12.10
CA ILE A 101 1.68 4.59 -11.27
C ILE A 101 1.44 5.92 -10.54
N GLY A 102 0.87 6.94 -11.17
CA GLY A 102 0.57 8.21 -10.50
C GLY A 102 -0.42 8.05 -9.33
N GLY A 103 -1.43 7.18 -9.49
CA GLY A 103 -2.34 6.85 -8.40
C GLY A 103 -1.67 6.04 -7.29
N MET A 104 -0.77 5.11 -7.65
CA MET A 104 0.03 4.36 -6.67
C MET A 104 0.95 5.28 -5.87
N VAL A 105 1.56 6.28 -6.50
CA VAL A 105 2.36 7.31 -5.81
C VAL A 105 1.47 8.15 -4.91
N GLY A 106 0.37 8.71 -5.42
CA GLY A 106 -0.54 9.55 -4.61
C GLY A 106 -1.06 8.83 -3.37
N ASN A 107 -1.35 7.53 -3.47
CA ASN A 107 -1.83 6.70 -2.36
C ASN A 107 -0.70 6.06 -1.52
N ASN A 108 0.55 6.14 -1.96
CA ASN A 108 1.67 5.34 -1.43
C ASN A 108 1.34 3.84 -1.37
N SER A 109 0.80 3.31 -2.47
CA SER A 109 0.26 1.94 -2.53
C SER A 109 1.31 0.87 -2.24
N SER A 110 0.85 -0.20 -1.64
CA SER A 110 1.62 -1.41 -1.34
C SER A 110 0.72 -2.65 -1.46
N GLY A 111 1.23 -3.83 -1.15
CA GLY A 111 0.44 -5.06 -1.23
C GLY A 111 1.16 -6.26 -0.62
N SER A 112 0.82 -7.46 -1.05
CA SER A 112 1.27 -8.73 -0.46
C SER A 112 2.79 -8.93 -0.43
N THR A 113 3.52 -8.27 -1.32
CA THR A 113 4.98 -8.33 -1.41
C THR A 113 5.69 -7.19 -0.69
N SER A 114 4.97 -6.36 0.08
CA SER A 114 5.56 -5.19 0.75
C SER A 114 6.62 -5.52 1.78
N ILE A 115 6.54 -6.69 2.41
CA ILE A 115 7.57 -7.20 3.33
C ILE A 115 8.93 -7.43 2.65
N ARG A 116 8.95 -7.56 1.31
CA ARG A 116 10.15 -7.76 0.50
C ARG A 116 10.53 -6.53 -0.31
N TYR A 117 9.58 -5.90 -0.97
CA TYR A 117 9.82 -4.83 -1.94
C TYR A 117 9.42 -3.44 -1.44
N GLY A 118 8.92 -3.33 -0.21
CA GLY A 118 8.52 -2.05 0.36
C GLY A 118 7.21 -1.50 -0.20
N VAL A 119 7.03 -0.20 -0.04
CA VAL A 119 5.88 0.57 -0.53
C VAL A 119 6.29 1.45 -1.73
N THR A 120 5.33 2.05 -2.40
CA THR A 120 5.60 2.90 -3.58
C THR A 120 6.57 4.05 -3.27
N ARG A 121 6.43 4.71 -2.11
CA ARG A 121 7.34 5.78 -1.66
C ARG A 121 8.81 5.35 -1.66
N ASP A 122 9.11 4.12 -1.28
CA ASP A 122 10.49 3.62 -1.21
C ASP A 122 11.14 3.60 -2.60
N LYS A 123 10.32 3.40 -3.64
CA LYS A 123 10.77 3.29 -5.03
C LYS A 123 10.82 4.62 -5.79
N VAL A 124 10.19 5.68 -5.28
CA VAL A 124 10.20 7.00 -5.93
C VAL A 124 11.56 7.65 -5.77
N LEU A 125 12.22 7.96 -6.88
CA LEU A 125 13.50 8.68 -6.94
C LEU A 125 13.27 10.17 -7.19
N SER A 126 12.44 10.51 -8.17
CA SER A 126 12.08 11.90 -8.47
C SER A 126 10.67 12.00 -9.05
N ILE A 127 10.08 13.17 -8.96
CA ILE A 127 8.80 13.51 -9.57
C ILE A 127 8.89 14.87 -10.24
N ASP A 128 8.56 14.92 -11.53
CA ASP A 128 8.33 16.17 -12.24
C ASP A 128 6.90 16.62 -12.00
N THR A 129 6.73 17.87 -11.62
CA THR A 129 5.45 18.41 -11.17
C THR A 129 5.09 19.74 -11.83
N VAL A 130 3.78 20.02 -11.87
CA VAL A 130 3.24 21.38 -12.06
C VAL A 130 2.73 21.85 -10.71
N LEU A 131 3.27 22.98 -10.23
CA LEU A 131 2.87 23.59 -8.97
C LEU A 131 1.59 24.43 -9.13
N SER A 132 1.06 24.93 -8.02
CA SER A 132 -0.20 25.71 -7.99
C SER A 132 -0.12 27.07 -8.72
N ASP A 133 1.08 27.58 -8.97
CA ASP A 133 1.33 28.77 -9.77
C ASP A 133 1.57 28.48 -11.26
N GLY A 134 1.51 27.17 -11.65
CA GLY A 134 1.79 26.69 -13.00
C GLY A 134 3.27 26.47 -13.31
N SER A 135 4.19 26.71 -12.37
CA SER A 135 5.62 26.45 -12.57
C SER A 135 5.93 24.96 -12.62
N LEU A 136 6.96 24.61 -13.42
CA LEU A 136 7.46 23.24 -13.53
C LEU A 136 8.63 23.06 -12.58
N VAL A 137 8.54 22.04 -11.72
CA VAL A 137 9.56 21.71 -10.73
C VAL A 137 9.80 20.21 -10.67
N THR A 138 11.07 19.81 -10.68
CA THR A 138 11.49 18.43 -10.38
C THR A 138 11.90 18.32 -8.93
N PHE A 139 11.17 17.51 -8.18
CA PHE A 139 11.59 17.10 -6.84
C PHE A 139 12.36 15.78 -6.91
N ALA A 140 13.61 15.82 -6.46
CA ALA A 140 14.53 14.68 -6.41
C ALA A 140 15.35 14.72 -5.13
N GLU A 141 16.19 13.73 -4.91
CA GLU A 141 17.14 13.73 -3.83
C GLU A 141 18.21 14.81 -4.06
N ILE A 142 18.43 15.68 -3.07
CA ILE A 142 19.40 16.77 -3.09
C ILE A 142 20.19 16.79 -1.78
N SER A 143 21.40 17.36 -1.81
CA SER A 143 22.17 17.60 -0.58
C SER A 143 21.55 18.69 0.30
N SER A 144 21.86 18.69 1.57
CA SER A 144 21.43 19.73 2.51
C SER A 144 21.88 21.13 2.09
N ASP A 145 23.04 21.27 1.43
CA ASP A 145 23.51 22.56 0.90
C ASP A 145 22.69 22.98 -0.33
N ALA A 146 22.35 22.05 -1.23
CA ALA A 146 21.48 22.35 -2.37
C ALA A 146 20.05 22.72 -1.90
N PHE A 147 19.56 22.11 -0.83
CA PHE A 147 18.29 22.50 -0.20
C PHE A 147 18.33 23.96 0.27
N LYS A 148 19.39 24.37 0.97
CA LYS A 148 19.57 25.76 1.42
C LYS A 148 19.64 26.73 0.24
N GLN A 149 20.35 26.36 -0.85
CA GLN A 149 20.39 27.18 -2.07
C GLN A 149 19.01 27.35 -2.69
N LYS A 150 18.18 26.29 -2.71
CA LYS A 150 16.80 26.39 -3.20
C LYS A 150 15.93 27.31 -2.34
N MET A 151 16.17 27.42 -1.05
CA MET A 151 15.49 28.40 -0.19
C MET A 151 15.76 29.86 -0.60
N GLU A 152 16.89 30.15 -1.24
CA GLU A 152 17.24 31.51 -1.68
C GLU A 152 16.53 31.90 -3.01
N LEU A 153 15.85 30.96 -3.67
CA LEU A 153 15.11 31.26 -4.90
C LEU A 153 13.90 32.16 -4.60
N GLU A 154 13.76 33.23 -5.40
CA GLU A 154 12.59 34.13 -5.39
C GLU A 154 11.44 33.57 -6.25
N THR A 155 11.12 32.27 -6.08
CA THR A 155 10.11 31.53 -6.83
C THR A 155 9.17 30.82 -5.87
N HIS A 156 8.06 30.28 -6.40
CA HIS A 156 7.16 29.45 -5.61
C HIS A 156 7.87 28.18 -5.09
N GLU A 157 8.74 27.59 -5.90
CA GLU A 157 9.63 26.49 -5.44
C GLU A 157 10.43 26.90 -4.21
N GLY A 158 11.12 28.05 -4.24
CA GLY A 158 11.89 28.54 -3.09
C GLY A 158 11.05 28.76 -1.85
N SER A 159 9.82 29.25 -2.00
CA SER A 159 8.88 29.42 -0.88
C SER A 159 8.49 28.09 -0.24
N ILE A 160 8.37 27.01 -1.01
CA ILE A 160 8.10 25.65 -0.51
C ILE A 160 9.28 25.17 0.35
N TYR A 161 10.52 25.28 -0.14
CA TYR A 161 11.71 24.90 0.63
C TYR A 161 11.86 25.73 1.92
N LYS A 162 11.58 27.04 1.87
CA LYS A 162 11.54 27.90 3.07
C LYS A 162 10.49 27.43 4.07
N ALA A 163 9.27 27.13 3.61
CA ALA A 163 8.18 26.66 4.46
C ALA A 163 8.56 25.35 5.17
N ILE A 164 9.05 24.35 4.41
CA ILE A 164 9.49 23.07 4.99
C ILE A 164 10.57 23.32 6.07
N TYR A 165 11.56 24.15 5.78
CA TYR A 165 12.61 24.45 6.73
C TYR A 165 12.10 25.14 7.98
N SER A 166 11.27 26.20 7.82
CA SER A 166 10.75 26.97 8.95
C SER A 166 9.87 26.16 9.88
N GLU A 167 9.13 25.17 9.37
CA GLU A 167 8.29 24.30 10.19
C GLU A 167 9.11 23.23 10.92
N LEU A 168 10.16 22.68 10.30
CA LEU A 168 10.87 21.52 10.82
C LEU A 168 12.16 21.82 11.57
N ILE A 169 12.66 23.08 11.53
CA ILE A 169 13.92 23.43 12.19
C ILE A 169 13.83 23.46 13.72
N PHE A 170 12.64 23.61 14.27
CA PHE A 170 12.44 23.69 15.71
C PHE A 170 12.43 22.32 16.36
N ASP A 171 13.21 22.12 17.40
CA ASP A 171 13.29 20.87 18.17
C ASP A 171 11.88 20.40 18.63
N SER A 172 11.03 21.35 19.08
CA SER A 172 9.66 21.02 19.52
C SER A 172 8.81 20.38 18.41
N ALA A 173 8.92 20.85 17.16
CA ALA A 173 8.21 20.27 16.03
C ALA A 173 8.75 18.87 15.71
N GLN A 174 10.08 18.70 15.76
CA GLN A 174 10.72 17.40 15.53
C GLN A 174 10.36 16.36 16.61
N GLU A 175 10.32 16.80 17.87
CA GLU A 175 9.90 15.95 19.00
C GLU A 175 8.42 15.52 18.88
N GLU A 176 7.54 16.45 18.47
CA GLU A 176 6.14 16.13 18.23
C GLU A 176 5.97 15.14 17.08
N ILE A 177 6.68 15.31 15.97
CA ILE A 177 6.67 14.36 14.86
C ILE A 177 7.14 12.98 15.33
N LYS A 178 8.27 12.89 16.03
CA LYS A 178 8.80 11.63 16.55
C LYS A 178 7.84 10.93 17.52
N LYS A 179 7.07 11.69 18.27
CA LYS A 179 6.10 11.19 19.24
C LYS A 179 4.80 10.72 18.59
N GLU A 180 4.27 11.49 17.61
CA GLU A 180 2.95 11.27 17.05
C GLU A 180 2.93 10.39 15.79
N PHE A 181 4.06 10.27 15.10
CA PHE A 181 4.20 9.37 13.95
C PHE A 181 4.37 7.90 14.38
N PRO A 182 3.94 6.95 13.54
CA PRO A 182 4.12 5.52 13.81
C PRO A 182 5.60 5.15 14.03
N LYS A 183 5.84 4.08 14.80
CA LYS A 183 7.19 3.52 15.01
C LYS A 183 7.87 3.26 13.66
N GLU A 184 9.18 3.48 13.56
CA GLU A 184 9.95 3.25 12.31
C GLU A 184 9.92 1.78 11.83
N THR A 185 9.67 0.84 12.76
CA THR A 185 9.49 -0.59 12.44
C THR A 185 8.22 -0.88 11.65
N ILE A 186 7.27 0.05 11.61
CA ILE A 186 6.05 -0.07 10.83
C ILE A 186 6.33 0.44 9.41
N HIS A 187 6.60 -0.47 8.48
CA HIS A 187 6.98 -0.10 7.11
C HIS A 187 5.83 0.50 6.30
N ARG A 188 4.59 0.13 6.60
CA ARG A 188 3.38 0.61 5.90
C ARG A 188 2.78 1.82 6.62
N ARG A 189 3.54 2.92 6.69
CA ARG A 189 3.11 4.17 7.33
C ARG A 189 2.43 5.07 6.31
N ASN A 190 1.14 5.29 6.46
CA ASN A 190 0.31 6.13 5.60
C ASN A 190 -0.52 7.12 6.42
N THR A 191 0.08 7.78 7.40
CA THR A 191 -0.55 8.72 8.32
C THR A 191 -0.32 10.17 7.85
N GLY A 192 -1.10 10.62 6.90
CA GLY A 192 -0.95 11.96 6.32
C GLY A 192 0.35 12.12 5.53
N TYR A 193 0.88 13.35 5.49
CA TYR A 193 2.12 13.65 4.78
C TYR A 193 3.33 13.10 5.52
N ALA A 194 4.26 12.48 4.80
CA ALA A 194 5.44 11.83 5.37
C ALA A 194 6.53 12.84 5.77
N VAL A 195 6.21 13.78 6.65
CA VAL A 195 7.16 14.78 7.15
C VAL A 195 8.26 14.18 8.02
N ASP A 196 7.99 13.02 8.62
CA ASP A 196 8.96 12.22 9.37
C ASP A 196 10.15 11.74 8.50
N GLU A 197 9.95 11.56 7.19
CA GLU A 197 11.04 11.23 6.26
C GLU A 197 12.11 12.34 6.20
N PHE A 198 11.73 13.59 6.41
CA PHE A 198 12.66 14.72 6.40
C PHE A 198 13.57 14.74 7.62
N LEU A 199 13.09 14.25 8.77
CA LEU A 199 13.89 14.19 10.00
C LEU A 199 15.08 13.23 9.91
N LYS A 200 15.15 12.39 8.89
CA LYS A 200 16.29 11.52 8.61
C LYS A 200 17.50 12.29 8.06
N SER A 201 17.28 13.50 7.51
CA SER A 201 18.34 14.36 6.98
C SER A 201 19.11 15.07 8.08
N ASP A 202 20.42 15.27 7.86
CA ASP A 202 21.30 16.07 8.73
C ASP A 202 20.85 17.54 8.84
N LEU A 203 20.07 18.02 7.87
CA LEU A 203 19.45 19.34 7.90
C LEU A 203 18.52 19.52 9.11
N PHE A 204 17.91 18.42 9.59
CA PHE A 204 16.97 18.38 10.72
C PHE A 204 17.46 17.47 11.86
N GLY A 205 18.79 17.30 12.00
CA GLY A 205 19.41 16.53 13.06
C GLY A 205 19.48 15.02 12.83
N GLY A 206 19.09 14.53 11.67
CA GLY A 206 19.28 13.14 11.24
C GLY A 206 20.72 12.85 10.79
N THR A 207 20.92 11.72 10.12
CA THR A 207 22.25 11.27 9.70
C THR A 207 22.46 11.23 8.19
N LYS A 208 21.41 11.39 7.39
CA LYS A 208 21.51 11.37 5.93
C LYS A 208 21.96 12.74 5.41
N PRO A 209 23.00 12.81 4.53
CA PRO A 209 23.47 14.09 3.97
C PRO A 209 22.55 14.62 2.86
N THR A 210 21.41 13.97 2.63
CA THR A 210 20.47 14.27 1.56
C THR A 210 19.05 14.33 2.06
N ILE A 211 18.18 14.97 1.25
CA ILE A 211 16.74 15.07 1.48
C ILE A 211 16.01 14.97 0.13
N ASN A 212 14.83 14.34 0.11
CA ASN A 212 14.03 14.18 -1.10
C ASN A 212 12.57 14.58 -0.86
N VAL A 213 12.16 15.74 -1.41
CA VAL A 213 10.80 16.25 -1.31
C VAL A 213 9.79 15.37 -2.08
N ALA A 214 10.24 14.60 -3.10
CA ALA A 214 9.37 13.63 -3.79
C ALA A 214 8.79 12.58 -2.84
N LYS A 215 9.48 12.27 -1.72
CA LYS A 215 8.96 11.37 -0.68
C LYS A 215 7.71 11.90 0.02
N LEU A 216 7.57 13.24 0.12
CA LEU A 216 6.36 13.88 0.65
C LEU A 216 5.18 13.79 -0.33
N LEU A 217 5.45 13.86 -1.64
CA LEU A 217 4.42 13.72 -2.67
C LEU A 217 3.86 12.30 -2.73
N ALA A 218 4.67 11.30 -2.40
CA ALA A 218 4.20 9.92 -2.25
C ALA A 218 3.33 9.78 -0.98
N GLY A 219 2.02 9.55 -1.18
CA GLY A 219 1.02 9.53 -0.11
C GLY A 219 0.31 10.88 0.11
N SER A 220 0.56 11.89 -0.74
CA SER A 220 -0.12 13.18 -0.65
C SER A 220 -1.51 13.21 -1.30
N GLU A 221 -1.90 12.14 -1.97
CA GLU A 221 -3.22 11.97 -2.61
C GLU A 221 -3.57 13.09 -3.62
N GLY A 222 -2.53 13.67 -4.26
CA GLY A 222 -2.70 14.74 -5.25
C GLY A 222 -3.01 16.12 -4.68
N THR A 223 -2.81 16.34 -3.38
CA THR A 223 -3.16 17.60 -2.70
C THR A 223 -2.04 18.65 -2.73
N LEU A 224 -0.78 18.26 -3.01
CA LEU A 224 0.38 19.16 -2.94
C LEU A 224 0.87 19.66 -4.30
N ALA A 225 0.93 18.79 -5.29
CA ALA A 225 1.38 19.15 -6.64
C ALA A 225 0.78 18.18 -7.68
N PHE A 226 0.77 18.60 -8.95
CA PHE A 226 0.31 17.77 -10.06
C PHE A 226 1.50 17.02 -10.68
N SER A 227 1.59 15.70 -10.46
CA SER A 227 2.68 14.86 -11.01
C SER A 227 2.50 14.63 -12.51
N ILE A 228 3.56 14.88 -13.31
CA ILE A 228 3.57 14.71 -14.77
C ILE A 228 4.54 13.65 -15.26
N ALA A 229 5.64 13.41 -14.53
CA ALA A 229 6.53 12.29 -14.74
C ALA A 229 7.08 11.77 -13.40
N ILE A 230 7.37 10.48 -13.33
CA ILE A 230 7.79 9.82 -12.09
C ILE A 230 8.96 8.89 -12.42
N THR A 231 10.10 9.11 -11.75
CA THR A 231 11.26 8.22 -11.84
C THR A 231 11.23 7.22 -10.68
N LEU A 232 11.31 5.94 -11.02
CA LEU A 232 11.20 4.84 -10.09
C LEU A 232 12.47 3.99 -10.07
N GLN A 233 12.87 3.54 -8.88
CA GLN A 233 13.80 2.43 -8.70
C GLN A 233 13.09 1.11 -8.96
N LEU A 234 13.71 0.24 -9.72
CA LEU A 234 13.22 -1.09 -10.06
C LEU A 234 13.86 -2.15 -9.16
N ASP A 235 13.18 -3.27 -9.06
CA ASP A 235 13.65 -4.48 -8.38
C ASP A 235 14.02 -5.55 -9.40
N GLU A 236 14.95 -6.42 -9.03
CA GLU A 236 15.22 -7.65 -9.76
C GLU A 236 14.08 -8.66 -9.58
N VAL A 237 13.80 -9.43 -10.61
CA VAL A 237 12.78 -10.48 -10.52
C VAL A 237 13.11 -11.48 -9.42
N GLN A 238 12.06 -12.01 -8.80
CA GLN A 238 12.17 -13.05 -7.78
C GLN A 238 12.95 -14.26 -8.32
N PRO A 239 13.73 -14.97 -7.49
CA PRO A 239 14.35 -16.23 -7.86
C PRO A 239 13.37 -17.20 -8.51
N LYS A 240 13.87 -18.06 -9.41
CA LYS A 240 13.03 -18.88 -10.30
C LYS A 240 12.20 -19.93 -9.57
N GLU A 241 12.75 -20.46 -8.46
CA GLU A 241 12.10 -21.51 -7.69
C GLU A 241 11.43 -20.91 -6.46
N SER A 242 10.14 -21.18 -6.29
CA SER A 242 9.40 -20.78 -5.11
C SER A 242 8.51 -21.89 -4.57
N ILE A 243 8.31 -21.88 -3.27
CA ILE A 243 7.36 -22.74 -2.56
C ILE A 243 6.45 -21.86 -1.74
N LEU A 244 5.14 -22.04 -1.92
CA LEU A 244 4.14 -21.45 -1.05
C LEU A 244 3.73 -22.46 0.02
N ILE A 245 3.95 -22.16 1.29
CA ILE A 245 3.51 -22.95 2.41
C ILE A 245 2.16 -22.40 2.86
N THR A 246 1.13 -23.27 2.88
CA THR A 246 -0.18 -22.94 3.43
C THR A 246 -0.31 -23.57 4.81
N SER A 247 -0.22 -22.73 5.85
CA SER A 247 -0.29 -23.15 7.25
C SER A 247 -1.68 -22.90 7.81
N HIS A 248 -2.29 -23.94 8.44
CA HIS A 248 -3.68 -23.97 8.87
C HIS A 248 -3.79 -23.87 10.39
N PHE A 249 -4.72 -23.05 10.89
CA PHE A 249 -4.85 -22.72 12.31
C PHE A 249 -6.29 -22.88 12.80
N ASN A 250 -6.43 -23.21 14.09
CA ASN A 250 -7.71 -23.32 14.77
C ASN A 250 -8.27 -21.97 15.27
N SER A 251 -7.48 -20.91 15.22
CA SER A 251 -7.91 -19.55 15.55
C SER A 251 -7.09 -18.49 14.83
N ILE A 252 -7.66 -17.30 14.68
CA ILE A 252 -6.96 -16.12 14.14
C ILE A 252 -5.81 -15.74 15.07
N ASN A 253 -6.03 -15.69 16.39
CA ASN A 253 -4.98 -15.34 17.37
C ASN A 253 -3.75 -16.24 17.27
N GLU A 254 -3.96 -17.56 17.10
CA GLU A 254 -2.88 -18.52 16.87
C GLU A 254 -2.08 -18.18 15.60
N SER A 255 -2.76 -17.88 14.50
CA SER A 255 -2.10 -17.52 13.23
C SER A 255 -1.29 -16.23 13.31
N LEU A 256 -1.76 -15.24 14.09
CA LEU A 256 -1.03 -13.99 14.29
C LEU A 256 0.21 -14.17 15.18
N LYS A 257 0.12 -15.01 16.21
CA LYS A 257 1.30 -15.40 17.00
C LYS A 257 2.32 -16.19 16.17
N ALA A 258 1.83 -17.07 15.28
CA ALA A 258 2.68 -17.77 14.32
C ALA A 258 3.39 -16.83 13.35
N THR A 259 2.75 -15.71 12.97
CA THR A 259 3.35 -14.68 12.11
C THR A 259 4.67 -14.15 12.70
N LEU A 260 4.76 -14.00 14.02
CA LEU A 260 6.01 -13.56 14.69
C LEU A 260 7.17 -14.54 14.48
N ILE A 261 6.87 -15.83 14.38
CA ILE A 261 7.86 -16.86 14.09
C ILE A 261 8.22 -16.87 12.61
N THR A 262 7.20 -16.83 11.73
CA THR A 262 7.40 -16.91 10.28
C THR A 262 8.21 -15.73 9.75
N MET A 263 8.04 -14.53 10.32
CA MET A 263 8.76 -13.33 9.92
C MET A 263 10.26 -13.30 10.32
N ARG A 264 10.73 -14.32 11.05
CA ARG A 264 12.17 -14.53 11.25
C ARG A 264 12.84 -15.16 10.03
N HIS A 265 12.04 -15.69 9.11
CA HIS A 265 12.48 -16.25 7.84
C HIS A 265 12.38 -15.22 6.72
N ASN A 266 13.19 -15.38 5.67
CA ASN A 266 13.23 -14.46 4.53
C ASN A 266 12.07 -14.72 3.57
N LEU A 267 10.87 -14.25 3.90
CA LEU A 267 9.65 -14.45 3.13
C LEU A 267 9.48 -13.43 2.00
N TYR A 268 8.83 -13.86 0.93
CA TYR A 268 8.31 -12.98 -0.13
C TYR A 268 6.88 -12.53 0.14
N THR A 269 6.07 -13.40 0.74
CA THR A 269 4.72 -13.08 1.20
C THR A 269 4.42 -13.71 2.55
N CYS A 270 3.62 -13.04 3.38
CA CYS A 270 3.04 -13.56 4.61
C CYS A 270 1.64 -13.00 4.77
N GLU A 271 0.64 -13.75 4.30
CA GLU A 271 -0.72 -13.28 4.10
C GLU A 271 -1.72 -14.12 4.89
N LEU A 272 -2.67 -13.45 5.56
CA LEU A 272 -3.74 -14.09 6.31
C LEU A 272 -5.02 -14.19 5.48
N MET A 273 -5.70 -15.33 5.55
CA MET A 273 -7.10 -15.50 5.16
C MET A 273 -7.87 -16.11 6.31
N ASP A 274 -8.94 -15.47 6.74
CA ASP A 274 -9.85 -16.02 7.74
C ASP A 274 -10.89 -16.98 7.13
N LYS A 275 -11.61 -17.66 8.00
CA LYS A 275 -12.67 -18.60 7.63
C LYS A 275 -13.77 -17.95 6.77
N ALA A 276 -14.13 -16.70 7.03
CA ALA A 276 -15.19 -16.03 6.28
C ALA A 276 -14.80 -15.85 4.80
N ILE A 277 -13.56 -15.47 4.52
CA ILE A 277 -12.99 -15.43 3.17
C ILE A 277 -13.00 -16.82 2.52
N LEU A 278 -12.54 -17.83 3.26
CA LEU A 278 -12.48 -19.21 2.76
C LEU A 278 -13.89 -19.73 2.45
N ASP A 279 -14.88 -19.43 3.28
CA ASP A 279 -16.26 -19.88 3.10
C ASP A 279 -16.94 -19.23 1.90
N CYS A 280 -16.70 -17.95 1.61
CA CYS A 280 -17.21 -17.28 0.42
C CYS A 280 -16.78 -17.94 -0.89
N THR A 281 -15.68 -18.68 -0.89
CA THR A 281 -15.17 -19.38 -2.08
C THR A 281 -15.79 -20.77 -2.31
N LYS A 282 -16.46 -21.37 -1.31
CA LYS A 282 -16.98 -22.75 -1.37
C LYS A 282 -17.95 -22.97 -2.54
N ASN A 283 -18.87 -22.03 -2.73
CA ASN A 283 -19.93 -22.12 -3.73
C ASN A 283 -19.63 -21.34 -5.01
N ASN A 284 -18.43 -20.75 -5.11
CA ASN A 284 -18.01 -20.06 -6.32
C ASN A 284 -17.45 -21.06 -7.33
N ARG A 285 -18.06 -21.15 -8.52
CA ARG A 285 -17.74 -22.16 -9.55
C ARG A 285 -16.26 -22.12 -9.98
N GLU A 286 -15.67 -20.93 -10.04
CA GLU A 286 -14.28 -20.76 -10.46
C GLU A 286 -13.32 -21.06 -9.31
N GLN A 287 -13.64 -20.60 -8.09
CA GLN A 287 -12.74 -20.67 -6.96
C GLN A 287 -12.81 -21.99 -6.18
N ALA A 288 -13.92 -22.73 -6.27
CA ALA A 288 -14.07 -24.02 -5.59
C ALA A 288 -12.93 -24.99 -5.94
N LYS A 289 -12.48 -25.02 -7.20
CA LYS A 289 -11.35 -25.84 -7.65
C LYS A 289 -9.98 -25.41 -7.08
N ASN A 290 -9.85 -24.14 -6.70
CA ASN A 290 -8.62 -23.57 -6.15
C ASN A 290 -8.50 -23.83 -4.64
N ARG A 291 -9.46 -24.51 -4.03
CA ARG A 291 -9.47 -24.88 -2.59
C ARG A 291 -8.66 -26.14 -2.26
N PHE A 292 -8.00 -26.74 -3.23
CA PHE A 292 -7.24 -28.02 -3.11
C PHE A 292 -6.15 -28.02 -2.02
N PHE A 293 -5.73 -26.84 -1.59
CA PHE A 293 -4.71 -26.67 -0.55
C PHE A 293 -5.28 -26.77 0.88
N LEU A 294 -6.60 -26.59 1.03
CA LEU A 294 -7.24 -26.58 2.35
C LEU A 294 -7.36 -27.99 2.93
N GLN A 295 -6.98 -28.12 4.19
CA GLN A 295 -7.16 -29.28 5.01
C GLN A 295 -8.22 -28.98 6.08
N ASP A 296 -9.22 -29.87 6.22
CA ASP A 296 -10.31 -29.74 7.17
C ASP A 296 -11.08 -28.39 7.04
N ASN A 297 -11.32 -27.71 8.13
CA ASN A 297 -12.10 -26.45 8.16
C ASN A 297 -11.37 -25.38 9.01
N PRO A 298 -10.25 -24.84 8.53
CA PRO A 298 -9.44 -23.91 9.30
C PRO A 298 -10.19 -22.63 9.64
N GLU A 299 -9.96 -22.08 10.83
CA GLU A 299 -10.41 -20.73 11.20
C GLU A 299 -9.53 -19.65 10.56
N ALA A 300 -8.26 -19.97 10.27
CA ALA A 300 -7.34 -19.10 9.55
C ALA A 300 -6.31 -19.91 8.76
N VAL A 301 -5.81 -19.35 7.67
CA VAL A 301 -4.69 -19.85 6.89
C VAL A 301 -3.67 -18.75 6.67
N LEU A 302 -2.40 -19.03 6.93
CA LEU A 302 -1.28 -18.18 6.48
C LEU A 302 -0.73 -18.72 5.16
N LEU A 303 -0.49 -17.82 4.23
CA LEU A 303 0.20 -18.03 2.96
C LEU A 303 1.62 -17.50 3.10
N LEU A 304 2.61 -18.39 3.10
CA LEU A 304 4.01 -18.09 3.39
C LEU A 304 4.85 -18.49 2.17
N GLU A 305 5.40 -17.53 1.45
CA GLU A 305 6.20 -17.81 0.25
C GLU A 305 7.68 -17.64 0.52
N VAL A 306 8.46 -18.65 0.17
CA VAL A 306 9.92 -18.62 0.12
C VAL A 306 10.38 -18.84 -1.31
N ALA A 307 11.53 -18.26 -1.70
CA ALA A 307 12.10 -18.43 -3.02
C ALA A 307 13.63 -18.51 -2.95
N ALA A 308 14.22 -19.26 -3.90
CA ALA A 308 15.65 -19.42 -4.06
C ALA A 308 16.02 -19.71 -5.53
N ASN A 309 17.31 -19.82 -5.83
CA ASN A 309 17.77 -20.06 -7.20
C ASN A 309 17.73 -21.54 -7.60
N SER A 310 17.60 -22.46 -6.65
CA SER A 310 17.45 -23.89 -6.91
C SER A 310 16.32 -24.52 -6.08
N ILE A 311 15.81 -25.66 -6.56
CA ILE A 311 14.75 -26.41 -5.87
C ILE A 311 15.26 -26.94 -4.51
N GLU A 312 16.52 -27.33 -4.44
CA GLU A 312 17.14 -27.84 -3.21
C GLU A 312 17.20 -26.75 -2.13
N GLU A 313 17.62 -25.54 -2.50
CA GLU A 313 17.69 -24.40 -1.59
C GLU A 313 16.29 -23.98 -1.09
N VAL A 314 15.32 -23.87 -1.98
CA VAL A 314 13.96 -23.46 -1.57
C VAL A 314 13.29 -24.52 -0.71
N GLU A 315 13.57 -25.82 -0.93
CA GLU A 315 13.13 -26.92 -0.06
C GLU A 315 13.70 -26.81 1.35
N ILE A 316 15.00 -26.48 1.48
CA ILE A 316 15.63 -26.24 2.78
C ILE A 316 14.95 -25.08 3.50
N LEU A 317 14.71 -23.95 2.81
CA LEU A 317 14.02 -22.79 3.40
C LEU A 317 12.61 -23.15 3.87
N ALA A 318 11.85 -23.86 3.02
CA ALA A 318 10.50 -24.29 3.35
C ALA A 318 10.46 -25.27 4.56
N ASN A 319 11.39 -26.24 4.59
CA ASN A 319 11.48 -27.20 5.70
C ASN A 319 11.87 -26.52 7.02
N ASN A 320 12.82 -25.58 6.99
CA ASN A 320 13.23 -24.82 8.17
C ASN A 320 12.07 -24.00 8.76
N LEU A 321 11.30 -23.36 7.88
CA LEU A 321 10.10 -22.58 8.28
C LEU A 321 9.04 -23.49 8.92
N ILE A 322 8.73 -24.64 8.31
CA ILE A 322 7.78 -25.61 8.85
C ILE A 322 8.26 -26.15 10.20
N ALA A 323 9.54 -26.56 10.28
CA ALA A 323 10.11 -27.07 11.51
C ALA A 323 10.06 -26.06 12.66
N ASP A 324 10.24 -24.76 12.36
CA ASP A 324 10.15 -23.70 13.36
C ASP A 324 8.71 -23.49 13.85
N LEU A 325 7.72 -23.57 12.95
CA LEU A 325 6.30 -23.57 13.34
C LEU A 325 5.93 -24.78 14.20
N GLU A 326 6.31 -25.98 13.79
CA GLU A 326 6.04 -27.22 14.52
C GLU A 326 6.72 -27.24 15.92
N LYS A 327 7.96 -26.78 15.99
CA LYS A 327 8.70 -26.64 17.26
C LYS A 327 8.01 -25.72 18.26
N ASN A 328 7.34 -24.70 17.77
CA ASN A 328 6.59 -23.74 18.58
C ASN A 328 5.10 -24.12 18.75
N ASN A 329 4.68 -25.28 18.25
CA ASN A 329 3.32 -25.82 18.28
C ASN A 329 2.28 -24.87 17.61
N PHE A 330 2.64 -24.25 16.49
CA PHE A 330 1.75 -23.40 15.71
C PHE A 330 1.26 -24.10 14.44
N GLY A 331 -0.04 -24.10 14.26
CA GLY A 331 -0.72 -24.71 13.12
C GLY A 331 -0.81 -26.24 13.21
N TYR A 332 -1.88 -26.78 12.66
CA TYR A 332 -2.11 -28.22 12.66
C TYR A 332 -1.79 -28.91 11.33
N HIS A 333 -1.54 -28.10 10.26
CA HIS A 333 -1.19 -28.62 8.94
C HIS A 333 -0.41 -27.57 8.14
N HIS A 334 0.69 -28.01 7.50
CA HIS A 334 1.59 -27.18 6.71
C HIS A 334 1.79 -27.83 5.34
N LYS A 335 1.09 -27.32 4.31
CA LYS A 335 1.14 -27.89 2.96
C LYS A 335 2.04 -27.06 2.05
N LYS A 336 3.00 -27.69 1.40
CA LYS A 336 3.82 -27.08 0.36
C LYS A 336 3.08 -27.10 -0.96
N ILE A 337 3.06 -25.98 -1.67
CA ILE A 337 2.48 -25.78 -2.99
C ILE A 337 3.57 -25.33 -3.95
N TYR A 338 3.57 -25.89 -5.14
CA TYR A 338 4.65 -25.74 -6.13
C TYR A 338 4.13 -25.19 -7.46
N GLY A 339 5.00 -24.51 -8.21
CA GLY A 339 4.77 -24.13 -9.59
C GLY A 339 3.47 -23.40 -9.84
N ASN A 340 2.74 -23.76 -10.87
CA ASN A 340 1.49 -23.09 -11.28
C ASN A 340 0.37 -23.16 -10.23
N ASP A 341 0.43 -24.09 -9.28
CA ASP A 341 -0.57 -24.19 -8.22
C ASP A 341 -0.49 -23.02 -7.22
N ILE A 342 0.68 -22.39 -7.07
CA ILE A 342 0.86 -21.17 -6.28
C ILE A 342 -0.08 -20.06 -6.80
N GLN A 343 -0.12 -19.87 -8.11
CA GLN A 343 -0.99 -18.86 -8.74
C GLN A 343 -2.48 -19.13 -8.50
N LYS A 344 -2.89 -20.40 -8.40
CA LYS A 344 -4.28 -20.77 -8.09
C LYS A 344 -4.65 -20.39 -6.65
N VAL A 345 -3.74 -20.57 -5.70
CA VAL A 345 -3.94 -20.14 -4.29
C VAL A 345 -4.08 -18.61 -4.22
N PHE A 346 -3.17 -17.86 -4.86
CA PHE A 346 -3.27 -16.40 -4.90
C PHE A 346 -4.50 -15.90 -5.67
N ALA A 347 -4.95 -16.61 -6.70
CA ALA A 347 -6.20 -16.28 -7.41
C ALA A 347 -7.41 -16.42 -6.48
N LEU A 348 -7.47 -17.47 -5.64
CA LEU A 348 -8.50 -17.62 -4.62
C LEU A 348 -8.45 -16.47 -3.61
N ARG A 349 -7.26 -16.16 -3.09
CA ARG A 349 -7.07 -15.03 -2.17
C ARG A 349 -7.55 -13.71 -2.77
N LYS A 350 -7.15 -13.41 -4.01
CA LYS A 350 -7.55 -12.18 -4.72
C LYS A 350 -9.05 -12.10 -4.96
N ALA A 351 -9.68 -13.24 -5.30
CA ALA A 351 -11.13 -13.32 -5.53
C ALA A 351 -11.94 -13.15 -4.23
N GLY A 352 -11.41 -13.59 -3.09
CA GLY A 352 -12.11 -13.57 -1.80
C GLY A 352 -12.65 -12.19 -1.45
N LEU A 353 -11.85 -11.13 -1.66
CA LEU A 353 -12.26 -9.75 -1.41
C LEU A 353 -13.49 -9.34 -2.25
N GLY A 354 -13.50 -9.66 -3.54
CA GLY A 354 -14.63 -9.37 -4.44
C GLY A 354 -15.87 -10.18 -4.09
N LEU A 355 -15.69 -11.41 -3.62
CA LEU A 355 -16.79 -12.30 -3.24
C LEU A 355 -17.52 -11.85 -1.97
N LEU A 356 -16.85 -11.13 -1.07
CA LEU A 356 -17.48 -10.52 0.11
C LEU A 356 -18.59 -9.52 -0.27
N GLY A 357 -18.45 -8.83 -1.41
CA GLY A 357 -19.49 -7.96 -1.94
C GLY A 357 -20.81 -8.68 -2.25
N ASN A 358 -20.74 -10.00 -2.52
CA ASN A 358 -21.87 -10.86 -2.86
C ASN A 358 -22.55 -11.51 -1.64
N MET A 359 -22.24 -11.09 -0.42
CA MET A 359 -22.94 -11.55 0.79
C MET A 359 -24.46 -11.35 0.63
N ILE A 360 -25.23 -12.41 0.92
CA ILE A 360 -26.70 -12.37 0.81
C ILE A 360 -27.29 -11.51 1.93
N GLY A 361 -28.27 -10.68 1.60
CA GLY A 361 -28.94 -9.79 2.54
C GLY A 361 -28.35 -8.38 2.58
N ASP A 362 -28.86 -7.56 3.50
CA ASP A 362 -28.53 -6.14 3.62
C ASP A 362 -27.26 -5.87 4.42
N LYS A 363 -26.85 -6.80 5.27
CA LYS A 363 -25.57 -6.72 5.98
C LYS A 363 -24.42 -6.99 5.00
N LYS A 364 -23.41 -6.14 5.02
CA LYS A 364 -22.21 -6.23 4.17
C LYS A 364 -20.94 -6.09 5.00
N ALA A 365 -19.87 -6.69 4.53
CA ALA A 365 -18.52 -6.44 5.03
C ALA A 365 -18.08 -5.04 4.59
N VAL A 366 -18.09 -4.08 5.51
CA VAL A 366 -17.87 -2.67 5.20
C VAL A 366 -16.37 -2.36 5.25
N ALA A 367 -15.85 -1.79 4.16
CA ALA A 367 -14.46 -1.37 4.04
C ALA A 367 -14.25 -0.01 4.76
N CYS A 368 -14.26 -0.01 6.09
CA CYS A 368 -14.11 1.21 6.89
C CYS A 368 -12.86 1.25 7.76
N ILE A 369 -12.15 0.13 7.83
CA ILE A 369 -10.86 -0.01 8.52
C ILE A 369 -9.94 -0.72 7.55
N GLU A 370 -9.28 0.06 6.72
CA GLU A 370 -8.35 -0.42 5.72
C GLU A 370 -6.93 0.04 6.10
N ASP A 371 -5.96 -0.85 5.92
CA ASP A 371 -4.53 -0.56 6.05
C ASP A 371 -4.10 0.00 7.41
N THR A 372 -4.79 -0.38 8.50
CA THR A 372 -4.30 -0.09 9.85
C THR A 372 -3.11 -0.99 10.16
N ALA A 373 -1.94 -0.39 10.39
CA ALA A 373 -0.70 -1.09 10.64
C ALA A 373 -0.20 -0.81 12.06
N VAL A 374 0.25 -1.87 12.73
CA VAL A 374 0.92 -1.82 14.05
C VAL A 374 2.29 -2.48 13.95
N ALA A 375 3.14 -2.29 14.95
CA ALA A 375 4.37 -3.07 15.03
C ALA A 375 4.02 -4.57 15.08
N LEU A 376 4.84 -5.40 14.43
CA LEU A 376 4.50 -6.81 14.24
C LEU A 376 4.26 -7.55 15.57
N GLU A 377 5.05 -7.20 16.59
CA GLU A 377 4.91 -7.73 17.94
C GLU A 377 3.60 -7.35 18.63
N ASP A 378 3.01 -6.22 18.27
CA ASP A 378 1.75 -5.72 18.83
C ASP A 378 0.52 -6.31 18.11
N LEU A 379 0.70 -6.91 16.92
CA LEU A 379 -0.39 -7.36 16.04
C LEU A 379 -1.34 -8.38 16.73
N PRO A 380 -0.88 -9.40 17.46
CA PRO A 380 -1.80 -10.32 18.15
C PRO A 380 -2.68 -9.64 19.18
N ASN A 381 -2.12 -8.73 20.00
CA ASN A 381 -2.85 -7.99 21.02
C ASN A 381 -3.83 -7.01 20.39
N TYR A 382 -3.41 -6.27 19.37
CA TYR A 382 -4.28 -5.35 18.61
C TYR A 382 -5.53 -6.06 18.10
N ILE A 383 -5.38 -7.22 17.47
CA ILE A 383 -6.52 -7.97 16.92
C ILE A 383 -7.38 -8.59 18.02
N GLU A 384 -6.79 -9.00 19.15
CA GLU A 384 -7.55 -9.48 20.31
C GLU A 384 -8.43 -8.39 20.90
N GLU A 385 -7.90 -7.18 21.12
CA GLU A 385 -8.67 -6.02 21.62
C GLU A 385 -9.73 -5.57 20.60
N PHE A 386 -9.41 -5.54 19.32
CA PHE A 386 -10.39 -5.25 18.27
C PHE A 386 -11.52 -6.29 18.27
N THR A 387 -11.22 -7.56 18.41
CA THR A 387 -12.22 -8.63 18.45
C THR A 387 -13.12 -8.47 19.68
N ALA A 388 -12.55 -8.20 20.85
CA ALA A 388 -13.30 -7.94 22.07
C ALA A 388 -14.24 -6.71 21.94
N MET A 389 -13.79 -5.66 21.26
CA MET A 389 -14.63 -4.50 20.93
C MET A 389 -15.79 -4.88 20.01
N MET A 390 -15.56 -5.68 18.98
CA MET A 390 -16.61 -6.17 18.07
C MET A 390 -17.64 -7.04 18.79
N ASP A 391 -17.17 -7.93 19.68
CA ASP A 391 -18.05 -8.77 20.51
C ASP A 391 -18.93 -7.93 21.47
N ALA A 392 -18.38 -6.88 22.07
CA ALA A 392 -19.12 -5.94 22.90
C ALA A 392 -20.24 -5.23 22.12
N TYR A 393 -20.04 -4.99 20.82
CA TYR A 393 -21.07 -4.46 19.91
C TYR A 393 -21.97 -5.51 19.30
N GLN A 394 -21.78 -6.79 19.64
CA GLN A 394 -22.52 -7.92 19.04
C GLN A 394 -22.43 -7.94 17.51
N GLN A 395 -21.28 -7.51 16.97
CA GLN A 395 -20.99 -7.50 15.55
C GLN A 395 -19.86 -8.46 15.23
N LYS A 396 -19.88 -8.96 13.98
CA LYS A 396 -18.80 -9.77 13.42
C LYS A 396 -17.91 -8.89 12.53
N ALA A 397 -16.65 -9.27 12.40
CA ALA A 397 -15.74 -8.70 11.43
C ALA A 397 -15.06 -9.81 10.61
N ILE A 398 -14.52 -9.43 9.47
CA ILE A 398 -13.69 -10.28 8.61
C ILE A 398 -12.26 -9.77 8.71
N TYR A 399 -11.31 -10.70 8.80
CA TYR A 399 -9.89 -10.44 8.99
C TYR A 399 -9.12 -10.95 7.77
N TYR A 400 -8.36 -10.05 7.15
CA TYR A 400 -7.80 -10.36 5.85
C TYR A 400 -6.57 -9.53 5.55
N ALA A 401 -5.57 -10.09 4.94
CA ALA A 401 -4.39 -9.52 4.30
C ALA A 401 -3.08 -9.61 5.09
N HIS A 402 -2.30 -8.73 5.04
CA HIS A 402 -0.86 -8.47 5.10
C HIS A 402 -0.25 -8.72 6.49
N ALA A 403 -0.49 -9.92 7.08
CA ALA A 403 -0.05 -10.24 8.45
C ALA A 403 1.45 -9.98 8.67
N GLY A 404 2.30 -10.36 7.71
CA GLY A 404 3.74 -10.12 7.79
C GLY A 404 4.16 -8.64 7.83
N ALA A 405 3.27 -7.73 7.40
CA ALA A 405 3.50 -6.29 7.46
C ALA A 405 2.93 -5.63 8.74
N GLY A 406 2.37 -6.42 9.67
CA GLY A 406 1.67 -5.89 10.84
C GLY A 406 0.33 -5.24 10.51
N GLU A 407 -0.27 -5.57 9.37
CA GLU A 407 -1.46 -4.91 8.84
C GLU A 407 -2.55 -5.92 8.48
N ILE A 408 -3.75 -5.67 8.98
CA ILE A 408 -4.93 -6.49 8.69
C ILE A 408 -6.08 -5.58 8.26
N HIS A 409 -6.70 -5.89 7.12
CA HIS A 409 -7.99 -5.30 6.75
C HIS A 409 -9.07 -5.84 7.68
N LEU A 410 -9.72 -4.96 8.41
CA LEU A 410 -10.78 -5.27 9.35
C LEU A 410 -12.11 -4.80 8.76
N ARG A 411 -13.01 -5.73 8.47
CA ARG A 411 -14.28 -5.40 7.83
C ARG A 411 -15.46 -5.78 8.71
N PRO A 412 -15.98 -4.86 9.53
CA PRO A 412 -17.23 -5.04 10.26
C PRO A 412 -18.39 -5.40 9.34
N ILE A 413 -19.27 -6.31 9.78
CA ILE A 413 -20.45 -6.72 9.02
C ILE A 413 -21.64 -5.88 9.46
N LEU A 414 -21.96 -4.82 8.73
CA LEU A 414 -22.98 -3.81 9.08
C LEU A 414 -24.06 -3.69 7.99
N ASN A 415 -25.26 -3.25 8.40
CA ASN A 415 -26.35 -2.87 7.50
C ASN A 415 -26.47 -1.34 7.44
N LEU A 416 -25.78 -0.69 6.52
CA LEU A 416 -25.77 0.76 6.38
C LEU A 416 -27.13 1.38 5.92
N LYS A 417 -28.17 0.57 5.68
CA LYS A 417 -29.54 1.06 5.52
C LYS A 417 -30.21 1.37 6.87
N LYS A 418 -29.62 0.94 7.98
CA LYS A 418 -30.09 1.20 9.34
C LYS A 418 -29.31 2.34 9.98
N LYS A 419 -30.01 3.30 10.58
CA LYS A 419 -29.40 4.46 11.24
C LYS A 419 -28.47 4.06 12.38
N GLU A 420 -28.85 3.02 13.12
CA GLU A 420 -28.07 2.49 14.24
C GLU A 420 -26.70 1.97 13.76
N ASP A 421 -26.67 1.23 12.64
CA ASP A 421 -25.42 0.68 12.07
C ASP A 421 -24.56 1.79 11.45
N VAL A 422 -25.16 2.89 10.95
CA VAL A 422 -24.40 4.06 10.48
C VAL A 422 -23.71 4.77 11.64
N VAL A 423 -24.39 4.91 12.79
CA VAL A 423 -23.79 5.46 14.02
C VAL A 423 -22.69 4.53 14.52
N LEU A 424 -22.95 3.22 14.52
CA LEU A 424 -21.98 2.21 14.96
C LEU A 424 -20.74 2.18 14.07
N PHE A 425 -20.89 2.33 12.76
CA PHE A 425 -19.79 2.47 11.80
C PHE A 425 -18.80 3.56 12.25
N ARG A 426 -19.32 4.77 12.55
CA ARG A 426 -18.47 5.89 13.00
C ARG A 426 -17.79 5.57 14.34
N LYS A 427 -18.52 4.91 15.25
CA LYS A 427 -17.99 4.55 16.57
C LYS A 427 -16.85 3.53 16.45
N ILE A 428 -17.05 2.45 15.70
CA ILE A 428 -16.03 1.42 15.47
C ILE A 428 -14.76 2.03 14.87
N THR A 429 -14.88 2.84 13.81
CA THR A 429 -13.71 3.48 13.18
C THR A 429 -12.96 4.39 14.16
N THR A 430 -13.68 5.18 14.95
CA THR A 430 -13.06 6.07 15.93
C THR A 430 -12.33 5.32 17.04
N GLU A 431 -12.91 4.24 17.56
CA GLU A 431 -12.29 3.43 18.60
C GLU A 431 -11.11 2.63 18.06
N THR A 432 -11.21 2.11 16.83
CA THR A 432 -10.07 1.46 16.16
C THR A 432 -8.91 2.42 15.97
N ALA A 433 -9.16 3.66 15.55
CA ALA A 433 -8.09 4.66 15.41
C ALA A 433 -7.38 4.94 16.74
N LYS A 434 -8.11 4.94 17.86
CA LYS A 434 -7.50 5.09 19.20
C LYS A 434 -6.70 3.86 19.62
N LEU A 435 -7.16 2.67 19.23
CA LEU A 435 -6.50 1.41 19.55
C LEU A 435 -5.18 1.26 18.79
N VAL A 436 -5.13 1.70 17.52
CA VAL A 436 -3.93 1.66 16.67
C VAL A 436 -2.88 2.67 17.14
N LYS A 437 -3.29 3.85 17.62
CA LYS A 437 -2.40 4.87 18.19
C LYS A 437 -1.77 4.42 19.50
#